data_f50cc500a82ee4da774d223c40f5fb63
#
_entry.id   f50cc500a82ee4da774d223c40f5fb63
#
_cell.length_a   1.000
_cell.length_b   1.000
_cell.length_c   1.000
_cell.angle_alpha   90.00
_cell.angle_beta   90.00
_cell.angle_gamma   90.00
#
_symmetry.space_group_name_H-M   'P 1'
#
loop_
_entity.id
_entity.type
_entity.pdbx_description
1 polymer ?
#
loop_
_entity_poly.entity_id
_entity_poly.type
_entity_poly.pdbx_seq_one_letter_code
_entity_poly.pdbx_strand_id
1 'polypeptide(L)'
;RAVLLQGGYLGFQNQYSYEAQQKYPERFLAAAAYDPYCRNRDAIVRHLFEQQGIQVVKFEVSTGSGLMANHPVFALDGEMMEREAAFAEEHGLVFVIDIGKLGSPSSQISALRNLILHHPQMRFVVCHLLAPKQTELHAMQQGLEMLHLPNVWFDLASLSHNVRPDESPFPVTRQFIHCAMESVG
;
A
#
# COMPACT_ATOMS: atom_id res chain seq x y z
N ARG A 1 -16.05 7.50 6.67
CA ARG A 1 -14.75 8.18 6.51
C ARG A 1 -14.05 7.68 5.25
N ALA A 2 -13.23 8.53 4.62
CA ALA A 2 -12.37 8.16 3.52
C ALA A 2 -10.90 8.41 3.92
N VAL A 3 -9.99 7.52 3.48
CA VAL A 3 -8.55 7.71 3.62
C VAL A 3 -8.06 8.44 2.38
N LEU A 4 -7.35 9.55 2.57
CA LEU A 4 -6.76 10.33 1.48
C LEU A 4 -5.38 9.76 1.15
N LEU A 5 -5.36 8.74 0.29
CA LEU A 5 -4.13 8.15 -0.21
C LEU A 5 -3.54 9.01 -1.35
N GLN A 6 -2.21 9.00 -1.46
CA GLN A 6 -1.49 9.74 -2.48
C GLN A 6 -0.84 8.78 -3.48
N GLY A 7 -0.83 9.18 -4.75
CA GLY A 7 -0.05 8.52 -5.80
C GLY A 7 1.13 9.40 -6.22
N GLY A 8 2.19 8.78 -6.75
CA GLY A 8 3.43 9.46 -7.11
C GLY A 8 3.31 10.52 -8.23
N TYR A 9 2.25 10.47 -9.04
CA TYR A 9 2.07 11.35 -10.20
C TYR A 9 1.98 12.84 -9.90
N LEU A 10 1.46 13.21 -8.72
CA LEU A 10 1.26 14.60 -8.32
C LEU A 10 2.29 15.09 -7.31
N GLY A 11 3.29 14.27 -7.02
CA GLY A 11 4.21 14.49 -5.91
C GLY A 11 3.53 14.32 -4.54
N PHE A 12 4.26 14.61 -3.49
CA PHE A 12 3.77 14.44 -2.12
C PHE A 12 2.85 15.60 -1.71
N GLN A 13 1.57 15.29 -1.47
CA GLN A 13 0.52 16.24 -1.11
C GLN A 13 0.18 16.16 0.40
N ASN A 14 1.17 15.88 1.25
CA ASN A 14 0.97 15.65 2.68
C ASN A 14 0.25 16.80 3.38
N GLN A 15 0.69 18.04 3.13
CA GLN A 15 0.10 19.21 3.75
C GLN A 15 -1.37 19.40 3.37
N TYR A 16 -1.71 19.20 2.08
CA TYR A 16 -3.09 19.29 1.60
C TYR A 16 -3.98 18.21 2.25
N SER A 17 -3.50 16.98 2.33
CA SER A 17 -4.24 15.87 2.96
C SER A 17 -4.44 16.11 4.46
N TYR A 18 -3.43 16.63 5.14
CA TYR A 18 -3.51 17.01 6.55
C TYR A 18 -4.53 18.14 6.77
N GLU A 19 -4.49 19.22 5.99
CA GLU A 19 -5.45 20.32 6.08
C GLU A 19 -6.88 19.87 5.81
N ALA A 20 -7.09 18.97 4.85
CA ALA A 20 -8.39 18.38 4.59
C ALA A 20 -8.91 17.58 5.80
N GLN A 21 -8.05 16.77 6.44
CA GLN A 21 -8.37 16.06 7.68
C GLN A 21 -8.70 17.04 8.81
N GLN A 22 -7.91 18.09 9.00
CA GLN A 22 -8.16 19.09 10.05
C GLN A 22 -9.51 19.82 9.84
N LYS A 23 -9.82 20.13 8.59
CA LYS A 23 -11.09 20.81 8.25
C LYS A 23 -12.32 19.90 8.35
N TYR A 24 -12.16 18.62 8.07
CA TYR A 24 -13.25 17.64 8.02
C TYR A 24 -12.88 16.33 8.73
N PRO A 25 -12.59 16.33 10.03
CA PRO A 25 -12.05 15.18 10.75
C PRO A 25 -13.01 13.99 10.79
N GLU A 26 -14.34 14.24 10.67
CA GLU A 26 -15.34 13.18 10.61
C GLU A 26 -15.43 12.49 9.23
N ARG A 27 -14.82 13.08 8.20
CA ARG A 27 -14.90 12.58 6.83
C ARG A 27 -13.58 12.01 6.32
N PHE A 28 -12.47 12.65 6.65
CA PHE A 28 -11.17 12.32 6.07
C PHE A 28 -10.16 11.88 7.12
N LEU A 29 -9.32 10.95 6.69
CA LEU A 29 -8.10 10.53 7.36
C LEU A 29 -6.95 10.73 6.38
N ALA A 30 -5.97 11.54 6.72
CA ALA A 30 -4.79 11.76 5.90
C ALA A 30 -3.86 10.55 5.93
N ALA A 31 -3.33 10.17 4.77
CA ALA A 31 -2.19 9.29 4.66
C ALA A 31 -0.98 10.08 4.17
N ALA A 32 0.15 9.94 4.85
CA ALA A 32 1.41 10.53 4.43
C ALA A 32 2.14 9.65 3.43
N ALA A 33 2.91 10.27 2.55
CA ALA A 33 3.83 9.58 1.66
C ALA A 33 5.14 10.37 1.58
N TYR A 34 6.26 9.69 1.48
CA TYR A 34 7.59 10.29 1.32
C TYR A 34 8.55 9.29 0.69
N ASP A 35 9.68 9.78 0.21
CA ASP A 35 10.77 8.94 -0.25
C ASP A 35 11.68 8.59 0.94
N PRO A 36 11.79 7.31 1.36
CA PRO A 36 12.60 6.91 2.51
C PRO A 36 14.11 7.10 2.29
N TYR A 37 14.54 7.30 1.04
CA TYR A 37 15.93 7.59 0.71
C TYR A 37 16.28 9.09 0.77
N CYS A 38 15.30 9.96 1.02
CA CYS A 38 15.56 11.40 1.06
C CYS A 38 16.49 11.78 2.23
N ARG A 39 17.36 12.76 1.99
CA ARG A 39 18.37 13.23 2.96
C ARG A 39 17.74 13.68 4.28
N ASN A 40 16.56 14.26 4.24
CA ASN A 40 15.87 14.84 5.40
C ASN A 40 14.77 13.93 5.96
N ARG A 41 14.87 12.61 5.72
CA ARG A 41 13.86 11.62 6.13
C ARG A 41 13.42 11.81 7.57
N ASP A 42 14.34 11.92 8.53
CA ASP A 42 14.02 12.00 9.96
C ASP A 42 13.25 13.29 10.33
N ALA A 43 13.57 14.40 9.67
CA ALA A 43 12.81 15.64 9.85
C ALA A 43 11.39 15.51 9.26
N ILE A 44 11.25 14.84 8.12
CA ILE A 44 9.96 14.62 7.45
C ILE A 44 9.07 13.71 8.31
N VAL A 45 9.55 12.56 8.76
CA VAL A 45 8.75 11.63 9.58
C VAL A 45 8.35 12.25 10.90
N ARG A 46 9.25 12.98 11.58
CA ARG A 46 8.92 13.73 12.79
C ARG A 46 7.81 14.73 12.53
N HIS A 47 7.91 15.49 11.45
CA HIS A 47 6.88 16.47 11.11
C HIS A 47 5.53 15.80 10.84
N LEU A 48 5.48 14.77 10.01
CA LEU A 48 4.23 14.13 9.58
C LEU A 48 3.56 13.34 10.71
N PHE A 49 4.31 12.55 11.45
CA PHE A 49 3.73 11.58 12.38
C PHE A 49 3.73 12.07 13.83
N GLU A 50 4.79 12.75 14.29
CA GLU A 50 4.85 13.24 15.67
C GLU A 50 4.19 14.61 15.83
N GLN A 51 4.41 15.58 14.90
CA GLN A 51 3.87 16.93 15.02
C GLN A 51 2.45 17.07 14.46
N GLN A 52 2.20 16.52 13.26
CA GLN A 52 0.86 16.54 12.64
C GLN A 52 -0.04 15.39 13.10
N GLY A 53 0.51 14.33 13.67
CA GLY A 53 -0.25 13.18 14.18
C GLY A 53 -0.94 12.36 13.08
N ILE A 54 -0.39 12.32 11.86
CA ILE A 54 -0.89 11.47 10.79
C ILE A 54 -0.66 10.00 11.18
N GLN A 55 -1.68 9.15 11.04
CA GLN A 55 -1.66 7.76 11.51
C GLN A 55 -1.51 6.72 10.40
N VAL A 56 -1.41 7.16 9.16
CA VAL A 56 -1.30 6.28 7.99
C VAL A 56 -0.10 6.71 7.16
N VAL A 57 0.75 5.76 6.81
CA VAL A 57 1.83 5.95 5.84
C VAL A 57 1.56 5.11 4.59
N LYS A 58 1.78 5.68 3.41
CA LYS A 58 1.68 4.96 2.14
C LYS A 58 3.02 4.95 1.41
N PHE A 59 3.43 3.76 0.98
CA PHE A 59 4.51 3.57 0.02
C PHE A 59 3.97 2.97 -1.28
N GLU A 60 4.22 3.65 -2.39
CA GLU A 60 4.02 3.12 -3.73
C GLU A 60 5.38 2.61 -4.23
N VAL A 61 5.48 1.31 -4.48
CA VAL A 61 6.76 0.65 -4.85
C VAL A 61 6.90 0.48 -6.35
N SER A 62 5.84 0.67 -7.12
CA SER A 62 5.78 0.41 -8.57
C SER A 62 6.99 0.96 -9.35
N THR A 63 7.32 0.30 -10.45
CA THR A 63 8.41 0.72 -11.35
C THR A 63 8.06 1.95 -12.21
N GLY A 64 6.76 2.30 -12.31
CA GLY A 64 6.30 3.40 -13.16
C GLY A 64 6.35 4.76 -12.47
N SER A 65 5.88 4.86 -11.24
CA SER A 65 5.74 6.12 -10.48
C SER A 65 6.10 5.98 -9.00
N GLY A 66 6.41 4.78 -8.56
CA GLY A 66 6.76 4.49 -7.17
C GLY A 66 8.27 4.52 -6.90
N LEU A 67 8.64 3.97 -5.75
CA LEU A 67 10.03 3.96 -5.28
C LEU A 67 11.00 3.31 -6.26
N MET A 68 10.59 2.21 -6.94
CA MET A 68 11.46 1.53 -7.91
C MET A 68 11.67 2.32 -9.21
N ALA A 69 10.90 3.37 -9.48
CA ALA A 69 11.19 4.29 -10.58
C ALA A 69 12.47 5.09 -10.34
N ASN A 70 12.72 5.45 -9.07
CA ASN A 70 13.88 6.24 -8.66
C ASN A 70 14.99 5.36 -8.06
N HIS A 71 14.65 4.21 -7.49
CA HIS A 71 15.53 3.30 -6.76
C HIS A 71 15.41 1.87 -7.34
N PRO A 72 16.02 1.57 -8.51
CA PRO A 72 15.78 0.29 -9.22
C PRO A 72 16.18 -0.97 -8.45
N VAL A 73 17.10 -0.85 -7.49
CA VAL A 73 17.61 -1.98 -6.65
C VAL A 73 16.86 -2.08 -5.33
N PHE A 74 15.64 -1.58 -5.26
CA PHE A 74 14.82 -1.58 -4.06
C PHE A 74 14.34 -3.00 -3.71
N ALA A 75 14.46 -3.40 -2.44
CA ALA A 75 13.91 -4.64 -1.90
C ALA A 75 12.94 -4.34 -0.74
N LEU A 76 11.78 -4.99 -0.75
CA LEU A 76 10.74 -4.80 0.28
C LEU A 76 11.13 -5.35 1.65
N ASP A 77 11.97 -6.39 1.70
CA ASP A 77 12.58 -6.92 2.93
C ASP A 77 14.02 -6.44 3.11
N GLY A 78 14.38 -5.34 2.47
CA GLY A 78 15.69 -4.71 2.62
C GLY A 78 15.75 -3.77 3.83
N GLU A 79 16.97 -3.46 4.27
CA GLU A 79 17.27 -2.63 5.45
C GLU A 79 16.47 -1.30 5.47
N MET A 80 16.26 -0.69 4.30
CA MET A 80 15.51 0.55 4.19
C MET A 80 14.05 0.37 4.63
N MET A 81 13.35 -0.64 4.11
CA MET A 81 11.96 -0.89 4.45
C MET A 81 11.78 -1.46 5.86
N GLU A 82 12.73 -2.25 6.33
CA GLU A 82 12.77 -2.70 7.74
C GLU A 82 12.83 -1.49 8.69
N ARG A 83 13.65 -0.49 8.39
CA ARG A 83 13.70 0.77 9.17
C ARG A 83 12.37 1.51 9.17
N GLU A 84 11.72 1.64 8.00
CA GLU A 84 10.43 2.33 7.89
C GLU A 84 9.32 1.54 8.59
N ALA A 85 9.33 0.22 8.49
CA ALA A 85 8.37 -0.64 9.16
C ALA A 85 8.56 -0.62 10.70
N ALA A 86 9.80 -0.67 11.19
CA ALA A 86 10.10 -0.56 12.61
C ALA A 86 9.62 0.78 13.19
N PHE A 87 9.86 1.90 12.47
CA PHE A 87 9.34 3.21 12.86
C PHE A 87 7.81 3.22 12.89
N ALA A 88 7.15 2.67 11.86
CA ALA A 88 5.69 2.61 11.79
C ALA A 88 5.08 1.75 12.90
N GLU A 89 5.72 0.61 13.24
CA GLU A 89 5.29 -0.28 14.32
C GLU A 89 5.42 0.42 15.69
N GLU A 90 6.55 1.06 15.96
CA GLU A 90 6.79 1.83 17.21
C GLU A 90 5.75 2.93 17.42
N HIS A 91 5.32 3.58 16.33
CA HIS A 91 4.35 4.68 16.38
C HIS A 91 2.89 4.23 16.15
N GLY A 92 2.63 2.93 16.03
CA GLY A 92 1.28 2.36 15.85
C GLY A 92 0.61 2.79 14.54
N LEU A 93 1.39 3.11 13.50
CA LEU A 93 0.88 3.55 12.21
C LEU A 93 0.22 2.39 11.43
N VAL A 94 -0.66 2.75 10.50
CA VAL A 94 -1.14 1.84 9.46
C VAL A 94 -0.24 1.97 8.23
N PHE A 95 0.29 0.86 7.74
CA PHE A 95 1.22 0.79 6.63
C PHE A 95 0.49 0.37 5.34
N VAL A 96 0.18 1.32 4.48
CA VAL A 96 -0.45 1.08 3.19
C VAL A 96 0.62 0.89 2.13
N ILE A 97 0.60 -0.23 1.42
CA ILE A 97 1.64 -0.57 0.45
C ILE A 97 1.06 -0.97 -0.90
N ASP A 98 1.54 -0.29 -1.94
CA ASP A 98 1.23 -0.57 -3.34
C ASP A 98 2.47 -1.16 -4.02
N ILE A 99 2.45 -2.47 -4.25
CA ILE A 99 3.56 -3.18 -4.88
C ILE A 99 3.48 -3.21 -6.41
N GLY A 100 2.58 -2.43 -6.99
CA GLY A 100 2.37 -2.36 -8.43
C GLY A 100 1.65 -3.59 -8.99
N LYS A 101 1.76 -3.77 -10.31
CA LYS A 101 1.05 -4.86 -11.02
C LYS A 101 1.61 -6.22 -10.63
N LEU A 102 0.71 -7.18 -10.42
CA LEU A 102 1.07 -8.58 -10.18
C LEU A 102 2.06 -9.09 -11.26
N GLY A 103 3.10 -9.78 -10.83
CA GLY A 103 4.16 -10.31 -11.71
C GLY A 103 5.14 -9.26 -12.24
N SER A 104 5.00 -7.97 -11.90
CA SER A 104 6.01 -6.96 -12.22
C SER A 104 7.24 -7.06 -11.29
N PRO A 105 8.38 -6.45 -11.63
CA PRO A 105 9.56 -6.46 -10.74
C PRO A 105 9.30 -5.87 -9.34
N SER A 106 8.32 -4.99 -9.19
CA SER A 106 7.92 -4.42 -7.90
C SER A 106 6.97 -5.32 -7.10
N SER A 107 6.36 -6.33 -7.74
CA SER A 107 5.47 -7.29 -7.08
C SER A 107 6.27 -8.32 -6.28
N GLN A 108 6.92 -7.85 -5.23
CA GLN A 108 7.84 -8.63 -4.39
C GLN A 108 7.06 -9.30 -3.24
N ILE A 109 6.10 -10.18 -3.55
CA ILE A 109 5.17 -10.78 -2.58
C ILE A 109 5.91 -11.52 -1.46
N SER A 110 6.94 -12.31 -1.80
CA SER A 110 7.73 -13.05 -0.79
C SER A 110 8.50 -12.11 0.14
N ALA A 111 9.11 -11.06 -0.41
CA ALA A 111 9.80 -10.04 0.39
C ALA A 111 8.82 -9.25 1.27
N LEU A 112 7.63 -8.89 0.72
CA LEU A 112 6.58 -8.26 1.51
C LEU A 112 6.13 -9.16 2.67
N ARG A 113 5.96 -10.46 2.41
CA ARG A 113 5.64 -11.44 3.46
C ARG A 113 6.69 -11.48 4.55
N ASN A 114 7.98 -11.47 4.20
CA ASN A 114 9.07 -11.43 5.18
C ASN A 114 8.99 -10.17 6.04
N LEU A 115 8.83 -9.00 5.43
CA LEU A 115 8.65 -7.72 6.14
C LEU A 115 7.47 -7.76 7.12
N ILE A 116 6.32 -8.31 6.70
CA ILE A 116 5.13 -8.42 7.55
C ILE A 116 5.39 -9.35 8.75
N LEU A 117 6.08 -10.46 8.54
CA LEU A 117 6.41 -11.41 9.61
C LEU A 117 7.39 -10.85 10.64
N HIS A 118 8.29 -9.95 10.23
CA HIS A 118 9.20 -9.25 11.14
C HIS A 118 8.50 -8.20 12.00
N HIS A 119 7.31 -7.69 11.53
CA HIS A 119 6.55 -6.63 12.21
C HIS A 119 5.12 -7.08 12.55
N PRO A 120 4.95 -8.06 13.47
CA PRO A 120 3.64 -8.67 13.75
C PRO A 120 2.64 -7.74 14.45
N GLN A 121 3.09 -6.65 15.05
CA GLN A 121 2.22 -5.67 15.73
C GLN A 121 1.73 -4.58 14.78
N MET A 122 2.32 -4.46 13.60
CA MET A 122 1.95 -3.45 12.62
C MET A 122 0.76 -3.91 11.78
N ARG A 123 -0.06 -2.95 11.35
CA ARG A 123 -1.21 -3.17 10.44
C ARG A 123 -0.81 -2.84 9.01
N PHE A 124 -0.91 -3.82 8.13
CA PHE A 124 -0.63 -3.66 6.71
C PHE A 124 -1.91 -3.61 5.89
N VAL A 125 -1.98 -2.70 4.93
CA VAL A 125 -3.01 -2.67 3.88
C VAL A 125 -2.32 -2.80 2.53
N VAL A 126 -2.54 -3.90 1.83
CA VAL A 126 -1.97 -4.18 0.51
C VAL A 126 -2.95 -3.70 -0.56
N CYS A 127 -2.47 -2.83 -1.44
CA CYS A 127 -3.32 -2.16 -2.41
C CYS A 127 -3.78 -3.06 -3.57
N HIS A 128 -5.01 -2.78 -4.05
CA HIS A 128 -5.53 -3.21 -5.36
C HIS A 128 -5.66 -4.73 -5.54
N LEU A 129 -5.80 -5.53 -4.46
CA LEU A 129 -5.74 -7.00 -4.54
C LEU A 129 -4.53 -7.50 -5.34
N LEU A 130 -3.35 -6.89 -5.13
CA LEU A 130 -2.10 -7.17 -5.88
C LEU A 130 -2.13 -6.71 -7.35
N ALA A 131 -3.11 -5.91 -7.75
CA ALA A 131 -3.28 -5.34 -9.09
C ALA A 131 -3.18 -6.39 -10.23
N PRO A 132 -4.00 -7.46 -10.23
CA PRO A 132 -3.98 -8.51 -11.23
C PRO A 132 -4.55 -8.02 -12.57
N LYS A 133 -4.14 -8.65 -13.67
CA LYS A 133 -4.87 -8.60 -14.96
C LYS A 133 -5.98 -9.63 -14.98
N GLN A 134 -6.88 -9.52 -15.96
CA GLN A 134 -8.00 -10.44 -16.16
C GLN A 134 -7.59 -11.92 -16.21
N THR A 135 -6.41 -12.23 -16.75
CA THR A 135 -5.90 -13.62 -16.90
C THR A 135 -5.15 -14.13 -15.67
N GLU A 136 -5.03 -13.32 -14.61
CA GLU A 136 -4.15 -13.61 -13.47
C GLU A 136 -4.93 -13.98 -12.19
N LEU A 137 -6.17 -14.48 -12.31
CA LEU A 137 -7.00 -14.85 -11.16
C LEU A 137 -6.29 -15.84 -10.21
N HIS A 138 -5.73 -16.92 -10.78
CA HIS A 138 -5.03 -17.94 -9.99
C HIS A 138 -3.74 -17.39 -9.35
N ALA A 139 -2.97 -16.58 -10.08
CA ALA A 139 -1.77 -15.96 -9.52
C ALA A 139 -2.10 -14.96 -8.40
N MET A 140 -3.19 -14.20 -8.54
CA MET A 140 -3.71 -13.35 -7.47
C MET A 140 -4.08 -14.19 -6.25
N GLN A 141 -4.84 -15.27 -6.42
CA GLN A 141 -5.22 -16.18 -5.34
C GLN A 141 -4.00 -16.67 -4.57
N GLN A 142 -2.98 -17.19 -5.26
CA GLN A 142 -1.74 -17.65 -4.63
C GLN A 142 -1.04 -16.53 -3.85
N GLY A 143 -0.99 -15.31 -4.40
CA GLY A 143 -0.42 -14.16 -3.72
C GLY A 143 -1.18 -13.76 -2.46
N LEU A 144 -2.52 -13.78 -2.50
CA LEU A 144 -3.38 -13.51 -1.34
C LEU A 144 -3.18 -14.57 -0.25
N GLU A 145 -3.17 -15.85 -0.60
CA GLU A 145 -2.91 -16.96 0.34
C GLU A 145 -1.52 -16.83 1.01
N MET A 146 -0.49 -16.41 0.28
CA MET A 146 0.83 -16.14 0.84
C MET A 146 0.83 -14.98 1.84
N LEU A 147 -0.01 -13.97 1.64
CA LEU A 147 -0.13 -12.78 2.47
C LEU A 147 -1.29 -12.85 3.47
N HIS A 148 -2.00 -13.98 3.55
CA HIS A 148 -3.07 -14.19 4.53
C HIS A 148 -2.47 -14.32 5.93
N LEU A 149 -2.23 -13.18 6.58
CA LEU A 149 -1.67 -13.05 7.91
C LEU A 149 -2.61 -12.18 8.77
N PRO A 150 -2.66 -12.36 10.10
CA PRO A 150 -3.66 -11.74 10.96
C PRO A 150 -3.60 -10.20 11.02
N ASN A 151 -2.51 -9.62 10.55
CA ASN A 151 -2.27 -8.17 10.53
C ASN A 151 -2.26 -7.59 9.11
N VAL A 152 -2.85 -8.30 8.12
CA VAL A 152 -2.90 -7.88 6.71
C VAL A 152 -4.33 -7.71 6.25
N TRP A 153 -4.60 -6.61 5.56
CA TRP A 153 -5.84 -6.30 4.87
C TRP A 153 -5.55 -5.96 3.41
N PHE A 154 -6.55 -6.10 2.56
CA PHE A 154 -6.45 -5.79 1.14
C PHE A 154 -7.49 -4.76 0.74
N ASP A 155 -7.12 -3.79 -0.11
CA ASP A 155 -8.08 -2.88 -0.70
C ASP A 155 -8.54 -3.34 -2.10
N LEU A 156 -9.71 -2.87 -2.51
CA LEU A 156 -10.34 -3.18 -3.79
C LEU A 156 -10.18 -2.08 -4.83
N ALA A 157 -9.42 -1.02 -4.50
CA ALA A 157 -9.28 0.13 -5.38
C ALA A 157 -8.71 -0.30 -6.75
N SER A 158 -9.20 0.33 -7.82
CA SER A 158 -8.77 0.07 -9.20
C SER A 158 -8.98 -1.34 -9.74
N LEU A 159 -9.59 -2.27 -9.01
CA LEU A 159 -9.72 -3.67 -9.45
C LEU A 159 -10.43 -3.77 -10.81
N SER A 160 -11.59 -3.12 -10.99
CA SER A 160 -12.33 -3.12 -12.26
C SER A 160 -11.54 -2.52 -13.41
N HIS A 161 -10.63 -1.58 -13.12
CA HIS A 161 -9.69 -1.06 -14.12
C HIS A 161 -8.60 -2.07 -14.49
N ASN A 162 -8.07 -2.78 -13.51
CA ASN A 162 -6.97 -3.73 -13.72
C ASN A 162 -7.40 -4.96 -14.52
N VAL A 163 -8.62 -5.46 -14.30
CA VAL A 163 -9.15 -6.67 -14.95
C VAL A 163 -9.91 -6.39 -16.24
N ARG A 164 -9.69 -5.24 -16.89
CA ARG A 164 -10.33 -4.91 -18.18
C ARG A 164 -10.00 -5.91 -19.28
N PRO A 165 -10.93 -6.06 -20.27
CA PRO A 165 -12.24 -5.42 -20.38
C PRO A 165 -13.26 -6.06 -19.42
N ASP A 166 -13.99 -5.24 -18.67
CA ASP A 166 -15.07 -5.67 -17.78
C ASP A 166 -16.12 -4.54 -17.68
N GLU A 167 -17.32 -4.79 -18.20
CA GLU A 167 -18.43 -3.80 -18.24
C GLU A 167 -19.56 -4.23 -17.32
N SER A 168 -20.43 -3.28 -17.00
CA SER A 168 -21.61 -3.55 -16.14
C SER A 168 -22.39 -4.79 -16.65
N PRO A 169 -22.71 -5.74 -15.78
CA PRO A 169 -22.65 -5.75 -14.29
C PRO A 169 -21.30 -6.23 -13.69
N PHE A 170 -20.19 -6.04 -14.36
CA PHE A 170 -18.81 -6.34 -13.91
C PHE A 170 -18.58 -7.80 -13.48
N PRO A 171 -18.85 -8.79 -14.36
CA PRO A 171 -18.77 -10.21 -14.01
C PRO A 171 -17.35 -10.65 -13.63
N VAL A 172 -16.33 -10.10 -14.31
CA VAL A 172 -14.93 -10.43 -14.04
C VAL A 172 -14.50 -9.86 -12.69
N THR A 173 -14.75 -8.57 -12.45
CA THR A 173 -14.47 -7.94 -11.14
C THR A 173 -15.11 -8.71 -9.99
N ARG A 174 -16.37 -9.11 -10.15
CA ARG A 174 -17.09 -9.93 -9.14
C ARG A 174 -16.41 -11.26 -8.90
N GLN A 175 -15.96 -11.96 -9.94
CA GLN A 175 -15.22 -13.22 -9.81
C GLN A 175 -13.94 -13.04 -8.98
N PHE A 176 -13.18 -11.97 -9.24
CA PHE A 176 -11.96 -11.66 -8.48
C PHE A 176 -12.25 -11.35 -7.01
N ILE A 177 -13.33 -10.60 -6.73
CA ILE A 177 -13.76 -10.31 -5.35
C ILE A 177 -14.17 -11.61 -4.64
N HIS A 178 -14.96 -12.49 -5.27
CA HIS A 178 -15.33 -13.77 -4.67
C HIS A 178 -14.11 -14.64 -4.37
N CYS A 179 -13.17 -14.74 -5.31
CA CYS A 179 -11.92 -15.47 -5.10
C CYS A 179 -11.13 -14.90 -3.91
N ALA A 180 -11.05 -13.58 -3.78
CA ALA A 180 -10.37 -12.95 -2.66
C ALA A 180 -11.08 -13.24 -1.32
N MET A 181 -12.41 -13.16 -1.28
CA MET A 181 -13.19 -13.49 -0.08
C MET A 181 -13.03 -14.97 0.35
N GLU A 182 -12.91 -15.88 -0.61
CA GLU A 182 -12.66 -17.30 -0.32
C GLU A 182 -11.22 -17.55 0.17
N SER A 183 -10.26 -16.74 -0.28
CA SER A 183 -8.84 -16.92 0.05
C SER A 183 -8.44 -16.30 1.37
N VAL A 184 -9.04 -15.16 1.75
CA VAL A 184 -8.58 -14.37 2.92
C VAL A 184 -9.71 -13.95 3.87
N GLY A 185 -10.96 -14.36 3.63
CA GLY A 185 -12.11 -14.07 4.50
C GLY A 185 -12.76 -12.77 4.17
#